data_56d38e0f8a670e0973a47f602a5c1130
#
_entry.id   56d38e0f8a670e0973a47f602a5c1130
#
_cell.length_a   1.000
_cell.length_b   1.000
_cell.length_c   1.000
_cell.angle_alpha   90.00
_cell.angle_beta   90.00
_cell.angle_gamma   90.00
#
_symmetry.space_group_name_H-M   'P 1'
#
loop_
_entity.id
_entity.type
_entity.pdbx_description
1 polymer ?
#
loop_
_entity_poly.entity_id
_entity_poly.type
_entity_poly.pdbx_seq_one_letter_code
_entity_poly.pdbx_strand_id
1 'polypeptide(L)'
;MVEVGQIFEYLNELAPVGLKMDFDNVGLLVGNADDKVDKCLVALDITDEVIEEAVRLDAQLIVSHHPIIFGAIKSVTADDLVGRKIISLIRNDISAVCMHTNLDIAEGGVNDVLMSALKAKTLGYLEACGVDADGTPVGCGRVGELEAPMLFEDFLALCKTALNANGLRYHYACLLYTSDAADDRI
;
A
#
# COMPACT_ATOMS: atom_id res chain seq x y z
N MET A 1 15.95 -18.94 -10.01
CA MET A 1 16.12 -17.79 -9.06
C MET A 1 16.13 -16.54 -9.91
N VAL A 2 15.39 -15.54 -9.52
CA VAL A 2 15.36 -14.20 -10.12
C VAL A 2 16.22 -13.26 -9.29
N GLU A 3 16.51 -12.06 -9.79
CA GLU A 3 17.23 -11.02 -9.04
C GLU A 3 16.24 -10.05 -8.38
N VAL A 4 16.65 -9.45 -7.26
CA VAL A 4 15.86 -8.41 -6.58
C VAL A 4 15.48 -7.30 -7.56
N GLY A 5 16.44 -6.87 -8.40
CA GLY A 5 16.22 -5.84 -9.43
C GLY A 5 15.12 -6.23 -10.43
N GLN A 6 15.10 -7.49 -10.89
CA GLN A 6 14.06 -7.97 -11.82
C GLN A 6 12.66 -7.97 -11.17
N ILE A 7 12.58 -8.34 -9.87
CA ILE A 7 11.32 -8.26 -9.13
C ILE A 7 10.91 -6.79 -8.97
N PHE A 8 11.86 -5.91 -8.64
CA PHE A 8 11.56 -4.50 -8.50
C PHE A 8 11.13 -3.85 -9.84
N GLU A 9 11.77 -4.19 -10.95
CA GLU A 9 11.35 -3.73 -12.28
C GLU A 9 9.89 -4.13 -12.57
N TYR A 10 9.53 -5.38 -12.31
CA TYR A 10 8.15 -5.86 -12.47
C TYR A 10 7.17 -5.08 -11.56
N LEU A 11 7.52 -4.85 -10.30
CA LEU A 11 6.70 -4.06 -9.38
C LEU A 11 6.58 -2.60 -9.84
N ASN A 12 7.65 -2.05 -10.42
CA ASN A 12 7.65 -0.69 -10.97
C ASN A 12 6.82 -0.56 -12.27
N GLU A 13 6.64 -1.63 -13.03
CA GLU A 13 5.67 -1.66 -14.13
C GLU A 13 4.23 -1.61 -13.62
N LEU A 14 3.93 -2.30 -12.51
CA LEU A 14 2.60 -2.30 -11.89
C LEU A 14 2.26 -0.98 -11.20
N ALA A 15 3.22 -0.40 -10.51
CA ALA A 15 3.07 0.84 -9.76
C ALA A 15 4.34 1.69 -9.88
N PRO A 16 4.47 2.49 -10.95
CA PRO A 16 5.67 3.27 -11.22
C PRO A 16 6.09 4.17 -10.06
N VAL A 17 7.38 4.16 -9.71
CA VAL A 17 7.96 5.01 -8.66
C VAL A 17 7.67 6.49 -8.92
N GLY A 18 7.54 6.90 -10.19
CA GLY A 18 7.18 8.27 -10.56
C GLY A 18 5.81 8.74 -10.08
N LEU A 19 4.93 7.83 -9.67
CA LEU A 19 3.61 8.15 -9.10
C LEU A 19 3.65 8.50 -7.61
N LYS A 20 4.75 8.20 -6.91
CA LYS A 20 4.85 8.45 -5.47
C LYS A 20 4.66 9.92 -5.11
N MET A 21 4.14 10.18 -3.93
CA MET A 21 4.11 11.53 -3.35
C MET A 21 5.53 12.07 -3.12
N ASP A 22 5.73 13.39 -3.20
CA ASP A 22 7.05 14.04 -3.10
C ASP A 22 7.78 13.75 -1.78
N PHE A 23 7.04 13.56 -0.70
CA PHE A 23 7.59 13.28 0.62
C PHE A 23 7.95 11.80 0.84
N ASP A 24 7.59 10.93 -0.10
CA ASP A 24 7.62 9.48 0.09
C ASP A 24 8.96 8.85 -0.33
N ASN A 25 9.25 7.69 0.25
CA ASN A 25 10.44 6.90 -0.03
C ASN A 25 10.06 5.46 -0.41
N VAL A 26 10.08 5.17 -1.69
CA VAL A 26 9.73 3.87 -2.26
C VAL A 26 10.88 3.26 -3.06
N GLY A 27 10.78 1.98 -3.35
CA GLY A 27 11.76 1.24 -4.16
C GLY A 27 12.63 0.29 -3.32
N LEU A 28 13.81 -0.05 -3.81
CA LEU A 28 14.77 -0.87 -3.08
C LEU A 28 15.42 -0.02 -1.98
N LEU A 29 15.07 -0.27 -0.72
CA LEU A 29 15.50 0.52 0.43
C LEU A 29 16.65 -0.13 1.19
N VAL A 30 16.79 -1.46 1.16
CA VAL A 30 17.88 -2.22 1.80
C VAL A 30 18.24 -3.40 0.89
N GLY A 31 19.53 -3.68 0.73
CA GLY A 31 20.05 -4.81 -0.06
C GLY A 31 20.60 -4.41 -1.42
N ASN A 32 20.79 -5.39 -2.31
CA ASN A 32 21.37 -5.20 -3.63
C ASN A 32 20.41 -5.70 -4.72
N ALA A 33 20.41 -5.02 -5.87
CA ALA A 33 19.58 -5.40 -7.01
C ALA A 33 19.99 -6.75 -7.63
N ASP A 34 21.28 -7.12 -7.50
CA ASP A 34 21.84 -8.36 -8.09
C ASP A 34 21.64 -9.60 -7.19
N ASP A 35 21.15 -9.42 -5.94
CA ASP A 35 20.93 -10.53 -5.02
C ASP A 35 19.86 -11.49 -5.58
N LYS A 36 20.11 -12.80 -5.41
CA LYS A 36 19.22 -13.85 -5.92
C LYS A 36 18.08 -14.13 -4.95
N VAL A 37 16.89 -14.22 -5.50
CA VAL A 37 15.64 -14.48 -4.78
C VAL A 37 15.05 -15.80 -5.23
N ASP A 38 14.78 -16.67 -4.26
CA ASP A 38 13.96 -17.88 -4.43
C ASP A 38 12.60 -17.70 -3.74
N LYS A 39 12.60 -17.02 -2.59
CA LYS A 39 11.40 -16.73 -1.80
C LYS A 39 11.28 -15.26 -1.46
N CYS A 40 10.08 -14.74 -1.62
CA CYS A 40 9.71 -13.38 -1.24
C CYS A 40 8.60 -13.42 -0.18
N LEU A 41 8.76 -12.64 0.88
CA LEU A 41 7.72 -12.39 1.87
C LEU A 41 7.05 -11.06 1.56
N VAL A 42 5.71 -11.04 1.55
CA VAL A 42 4.94 -9.80 1.38
C VAL A 42 4.29 -9.42 2.70
N ALA A 43 4.47 -8.18 3.13
CA ALA A 43 3.97 -7.69 4.40
C ALA A 43 3.49 -6.24 4.29
N LEU A 44 2.62 -5.81 5.20
CA LEU A 44 2.24 -4.40 5.31
C LEU A 44 3.40 -3.57 5.86
N ASP A 45 3.97 -4.02 6.98
CA ASP A 45 5.09 -3.39 7.69
C ASP A 45 6.26 -4.36 7.82
N ILE A 46 7.49 -3.85 7.79
CA ILE A 46 8.68 -4.60 8.19
C ILE A 46 8.86 -4.46 9.69
N THR A 47 8.25 -5.37 10.47
CA THR A 47 8.44 -5.48 11.92
C THR A 47 9.58 -6.45 12.25
N ASP A 48 9.99 -6.50 13.54
CA ASP A 48 10.99 -7.48 13.98
C ASP A 48 10.46 -8.92 13.74
N GLU A 49 9.16 -9.16 13.98
CA GLU A 49 8.51 -10.47 13.77
C GLU A 49 8.46 -10.85 12.28
N VAL A 50 8.24 -9.89 11.39
CA VAL A 50 8.26 -10.12 9.93
C VAL A 50 9.66 -10.48 9.46
N ILE A 51 10.71 -9.84 10.01
CA ILE A 51 12.09 -10.20 9.70
C ILE A 51 12.42 -11.60 10.22
N GLU A 52 12.01 -11.93 11.45
CA GLU A 52 12.17 -13.28 12.02
C GLU A 52 11.45 -14.34 11.19
N GLU A 53 10.26 -14.01 10.67
CA GLU A 53 9.52 -14.89 9.77
C GLU A 53 10.25 -15.09 8.45
N ALA A 54 10.77 -14.03 7.83
CA ALA A 54 11.56 -14.11 6.61
C ALA A 54 12.80 -15.02 6.80
N VAL A 55 13.51 -14.87 7.91
CA VAL A 55 14.64 -15.76 8.29
C VAL A 55 14.20 -17.21 8.42
N ARG A 56 13.10 -17.48 9.13
CA ARG A 56 12.59 -18.84 9.32
C ARG A 56 12.16 -19.48 8.00
N LEU A 57 11.63 -18.72 7.08
CA LEU A 57 11.19 -19.17 5.76
C LEU A 57 12.32 -19.24 4.75
N ASP A 58 13.51 -18.77 5.10
CA ASP A 58 14.64 -18.62 4.18
C ASP A 58 14.23 -17.74 2.95
N ALA A 59 13.62 -16.59 3.22
CA ALA A 59 13.26 -15.61 2.23
C ALA A 59 14.37 -14.56 2.07
N GLN A 60 14.72 -14.24 0.83
CA GLN A 60 15.79 -13.30 0.49
C GLN A 60 15.26 -11.89 0.21
N LEU A 61 13.93 -11.72 0.11
CA LEU A 61 13.30 -10.44 -0.17
C LEU A 61 12.06 -10.25 0.69
N ILE A 62 11.89 -9.06 1.23
CA ILE A 62 10.62 -8.59 1.78
C ILE A 62 10.12 -7.46 0.88
N VAL A 63 8.88 -7.59 0.39
CA VAL A 63 8.15 -6.50 -0.26
C VAL A 63 7.14 -5.97 0.73
N SER A 64 7.24 -4.68 1.08
CA SER A 64 6.33 -4.05 2.04
C SER A 64 5.55 -2.90 1.41
N HIS A 65 4.40 -2.58 2.00
CA HIS A 65 3.68 -1.36 1.69
C HIS A 65 4.33 -0.16 2.41
N HIS A 66 4.46 -0.21 3.73
CA HIS A 66 5.09 0.86 4.47
C HIS A 66 6.63 0.79 4.39
N PRO A 67 7.30 1.94 4.11
CA PRO A 67 8.75 1.97 3.98
C PRO A 67 9.45 1.79 5.32
N ILE A 68 10.43 0.88 5.37
CA ILE A 68 11.29 0.72 6.55
C ILE A 68 12.13 1.96 6.83
N ILE A 69 12.47 2.72 5.78
CA ILE A 69 13.15 4.00 5.84
C ILE A 69 12.21 5.05 5.26
N PHE A 70 11.48 5.77 6.11
CA PHE A 70 10.58 6.83 5.64
C PHE A 70 11.31 8.17 5.49
N GLY A 71 11.98 8.61 6.52
CA GLY A 71 12.78 9.84 6.51
C GLY A 71 14.27 9.58 6.37
N ALA A 72 15.05 10.63 6.07
CA ALA A 72 16.51 10.53 5.97
C ALA A 72 17.11 10.05 7.30
N ILE A 73 17.91 8.99 7.25
CA ILE A 73 18.65 8.46 8.40
C ILE A 73 20.07 8.99 8.41
N LYS A 74 20.60 9.31 9.60
CA LYS A 74 21.98 9.81 9.79
C LYS A 74 22.93 8.73 10.32
N SER A 75 22.38 7.68 10.90
CA SER A 75 23.14 6.55 11.46
C SER A 75 22.32 5.27 11.38
N VAL A 76 23.02 4.14 11.34
CA VAL A 76 22.42 2.80 11.42
C VAL A 76 23.08 2.10 12.61
N THR A 77 22.39 2.09 13.75
CA THR A 77 22.87 1.49 14.99
C THR A 77 21.81 0.58 15.60
N ALA A 78 22.24 -0.34 16.46
CA ALA A 78 21.32 -1.27 17.11
C ALA A 78 20.41 -0.62 18.18
N ASP A 79 20.77 0.59 18.63
CA ASP A 79 20.00 1.35 19.63
C ASP A 79 18.78 2.04 19.01
N ASP A 80 18.79 2.28 17.71
CA ASP A 80 17.70 2.85 16.96
C ASP A 80 16.78 1.75 16.38
N LEU A 81 15.48 1.96 16.42
CA LEU A 81 14.49 0.97 15.98
C LEU A 81 14.65 0.62 14.48
N VAL A 82 14.81 1.65 13.63
CA VAL A 82 14.98 1.47 12.19
C VAL A 82 16.37 0.89 11.89
N GLY A 83 17.41 1.43 12.55
CA GLY A 83 18.79 0.96 12.41
C GLY A 83 18.94 -0.52 12.78
N ARG A 84 18.30 -0.97 13.87
CA ARG A 84 18.31 -2.38 14.29
C ARG A 84 17.71 -3.29 13.22
N LYS A 85 16.57 -2.91 12.66
CA LYS A 85 15.90 -3.68 11.60
C LYS A 85 16.76 -3.74 10.33
N ILE A 86 17.36 -2.62 9.91
CA ILE A 86 18.29 -2.57 8.78
C ILE A 86 19.47 -3.50 9.01
N ILE A 87 20.09 -3.46 10.20
CA ILE A 87 21.19 -4.35 10.57
C ILE A 87 20.74 -5.81 10.51
N SER A 88 19.54 -6.12 11.00
CA SER A 88 18.98 -7.48 10.96
C SER A 88 18.78 -7.97 9.54
N LEU A 89 18.19 -7.15 8.65
CA LEU A 89 18.02 -7.48 7.23
C LEU A 89 19.36 -7.79 6.57
N ILE A 90 20.36 -6.89 6.72
CA ILE A 90 21.68 -7.05 6.10
C ILE A 90 22.41 -8.29 6.62
N ARG A 91 22.33 -8.59 7.93
CA ARG A 91 22.98 -9.77 8.53
C ARG A 91 22.39 -11.10 8.08
N ASN A 92 21.15 -11.09 7.61
CA ASN A 92 20.44 -12.28 7.16
C ASN A 92 20.32 -12.33 5.63
N ASP A 93 21.04 -11.48 4.90
CA ASP A 93 21.02 -11.40 3.44
C ASP A 93 19.60 -11.21 2.88
N ILE A 94 18.78 -10.37 3.55
CA ILE A 94 17.41 -10.07 3.16
C ILE A 94 17.33 -8.65 2.61
N SER A 95 16.94 -8.53 1.36
CA SER A 95 16.64 -7.25 0.72
C SER A 95 15.22 -6.76 1.05
N ALA A 96 14.99 -5.46 1.02
CA ALA A 96 13.69 -4.85 1.29
C ALA A 96 13.30 -3.86 0.19
N VAL A 97 12.17 -4.12 -0.44
CA VAL A 97 11.52 -3.26 -1.44
C VAL A 97 10.22 -2.72 -0.86
N CYS A 98 9.99 -1.43 -1.06
CA CYS A 98 8.76 -0.77 -0.63
C CYS A 98 7.95 -0.26 -1.82
N MET A 99 6.63 -0.52 -1.79
CA MET A 99 5.63 -0.01 -2.72
C MET A 99 4.54 0.67 -1.89
N HIS A 100 4.62 2.00 -1.75
CA HIS A 100 3.80 2.79 -0.83
C HIS A 100 2.81 3.68 -1.59
N THR A 101 2.97 5.00 -1.55
CA THR A 101 2.02 5.92 -2.20
C THR A 101 1.95 5.76 -3.72
N ASN A 102 2.99 5.25 -4.36
CA ASN A 102 2.93 4.86 -5.77
C ASN A 102 1.91 3.74 -6.01
N LEU A 103 1.82 2.75 -5.11
CA LEU A 103 0.82 1.68 -5.19
C LEU A 103 -0.59 2.16 -4.82
N ASP A 104 -0.70 3.19 -3.96
CA ASP A 104 -1.99 3.82 -3.66
C ASP A 104 -2.55 4.59 -4.87
N ILE A 105 -1.67 5.21 -5.66
CA ILE A 105 -2.04 6.03 -6.82
C ILE A 105 -2.24 5.19 -8.08
N ALA A 106 -1.44 4.14 -8.25
CA ALA A 106 -1.46 3.29 -9.44
C ALA A 106 -2.85 2.73 -9.75
N GLU A 107 -3.16 2.59 -11.04
CA GLU A 107 -4.32 1.85 -11.51
C GLU A 107 -4.20 0.36 -11.10
N GLY A 108 -5.29 -0.22 -10.60
CA GLY A 108 -5.28 -1.57 -10.03
C GLY A 108 -4.60 -1.70 -8.67
N GLY A 109 -4.12 -0.59 -8.10
CA GLY A 109 -3.48 -0.54 -6.78
C GLY A 109 -4.46 -0.65 -5.62
N VAL A 110 -4.00 -0.27 -4.42
CA VAL A 110 -4.72 -0.46 -3.14
C VAL A 110 -6.13 0.12 -3.18
N ASN A 111 -6.29 1.34 -3.70
CA ASN A 111 -7.59 2.02 -3.72
C ASN A 111 -8.58 1.35 -4.69
N ASP A 112 -8.13 0.82 -5.82
CA ASP A 112 -9.01 0.11 -6.77
C ASP A 112 -9.40 -1.28 -6.23
N VAL A 113 -8.47 -1.95 -5.53
CA VAL A 113 -8.78 -3.20 -4.82
C VAL A 113 -9.81 -2.96 -3.72
N LEU A 114 -9.71 -1.84 -2.98
CA LEU A 114 -10.69 -1.46 -1.96
C LEU A 114 -12.07 -1.22 -2.58
N MET A 115 -12.15 -0.47 -3.68
CA MET A 115 -13.41 -0.24 -4.41
C MET A 115 -14.03 -1.56 -4.87
N SER A 116 -13.23 -2.45 -5.43
CA SER A 116 -13.67 -3.78 -5.86
C SER A 116 -14.18 -4.62 -4.69
N ALA A 117 -13.49 -4.63 -3.55
CA ALA A 117 -13.90 -5.35 -2.35
C ALA A 117 -15.26 -4.85 -1.82
N LEU A 118 -15.51 -3.54 -1.92
CA LEU A 118 -16.77 -2.92 -1.53
C LEU A 118 -17.86 -3.00 -2.62
N LYS A 119 -17.58 -3.60 -3.77
CA LYS A 119 -18.48 -3.68 -4.93
C LYS A 119 -18.96 -2.31 -5.39
N ALA A 120 -18.07 -1.32 -5.30
CA ALA A 120 -18.35 0.05 -5.73
C ALA A 120 -17.71 0.31 -7.09
N LYS A 121 -18.41 1.03 -7.94
CA LYS A 121 -17.91 1.50 -9.23
C LYS A 121 -17.13 2.80 -9.02
N THR A 122 -15.89 2.84 -9.45
CA THR A 122 -15.08 4.06 -9.42
C THR A 122 -15.64 5.09 -10.39
N LEU A 123 -15.83 6.33 -9.91
CA LEU A 123 -16.25 7.50 -10.68
C LEU A 123 -15.10 8.48 -10.91
N GLY A 124 -14.08 8.45 -10.05
CA GLY A 124 -12.93 9.35 -10.13
C GLY A 124 -12.02 9.23 -8.91
N TYR A 125 -11.10 10.18 -8.80
CA TYR A 125 -10.15 10.27 -7.71
C TYR A 125 -10.66 11.19 -6.60
N LEU A 126 -10.32 10.88 -5.35
CA LEU A 126 -10.59 11.76 -4.22
C LEU A 126 -9.72 13.02 -4.30
N GLU A 127 -8.45 12.86 -4.67
CA GLU A 127 -7.48 13.92 -4.84
C GLU A 127 -6.69 13.70 -6.14
N ALA A 128 -6.66 14.71 -7.01
CA ALA A 128 -5.88 14.66 -8.25
C ALA A 128 -4.39 14.88 -7.92
N CYS A 129 -3.53 13.96 -8.39
CA CYS A 129 -2.08 14.02 -8.18
C CYS A 129 -1.28 14.42 -9.43
N GLY A 130 -1.95 14.68 -10.56
CA GLY A 130 -1.32 15.06 -11.81
C GLY A 130 -1.62 14.08 -12.94
N VAL A 131 -0.62 13.79 -13.75
CA VAL A 131 -0.71 12.84 -14.87
C VAL A 131 0.47 11.86 -14.79
N ASP A 132 0.26 10.65 -15.29
CA ASP A 132 1.33 9.66 -15.46
C ASP A 132 2.25 9.98 -16.64
N ALA A 133 3.17 9.06 -16.97
CA ALA A 133 4.12 9.22 -18.08
C ALA A 133 3.44 9.33 -19.46
N ASP A 134 2.24 8.76 -19.60
CA ASP A 134 1.45 8.77 -20.84
C ASP A 134 0.47 9.95 -20.91
N GLY A 135 0.46 10.81 -19.90
CA GLY A 135 -0.42 11.97 -19.79
C GLY A 135 -1.83 11.62 -19.27
N THR A 136 -2.03 10.43 -18.76
CA THR A 136 -3.29 10.00 -18.15
C THR A 136 -3.43 10.59 -16.76
N PRO A 137 -4.58 11.21 -16.40
CA PRO A 137 -4.79 11.71 -15.05
C PRO A 137 -4.64 10.61 -14.01
N VAL A 138 -3.95 10.92 -12.92
CA VAL A 138 -3.75 10.03 -11.76
C VAL A 138 -4.15 10.74 -10.47
N GLY A 139 -4.54 9.96 -9.46
CA GLY A 139 -4.95 10.54 -8.18
C GLY A 139 -4.98 9.53 -7.05
N CYS A 140 -4.91 10.08 -5.84
CA CYS A 140 -4.98 9.33 -4.60
C CYS A 140 -6.44 9.18 -4.14
N GLY A 141 -6.75 8.03 -3.54
CA GLY A 141 -8.11 7.69 -3.17
C GLY A 141 -9.03 7.49 -4.37
N ARG A 142 -10.24 7.02 -4.10
CA ARG A 142 -11.29 6.85 -5.13
C ARG A 142 -12.60 7.42 -4.63
N VAL A 143 -13.36 7.98 -5.56
CA VAL A 143 -14.76 8.32 -5.39
C VAL A 143 -15.56 7.32 -6.20
N GLY A 144 -16.62 6.77 -5.62
CA GLY A 144 -17.41 5.78 -6.30
C GLY A 144 -18.85 5.72 -5.83
N GLU A 145 -19.64 4.90 -6.51
CA GLU A 145 -21.02 4.61 -6.17
C GLU A 145 -21.25 3.11 -6.07
N LEU A 146 -22.18 2.73 -5.21
CA LEU A 146 -22.67 1.37 -5.11
C LEU A 146 -23.62 1.07 -6.29
N GLU A 147 -23.71 -0.19 -6.73
CA GLU A 147 -24.62 -0.59 -7.82
C GLU A 147 -26.08 -0.29 -7.50
N ALA A 148 -26.46 -0.30 -6.20
CA ALA A 148 -27.80 0.03 -5.73
C ALA A 148 -27.72 0.80 -4.39
N PRO A 149 -28.70 1.65 -4.10
CA PRO A 149 -28.82 2.30 -2.80
C PRO A 149 -28.84 1.28 -1.66
N MET A 150 -28.14 1.58 -0.58
CA MET A 150 -28.01 0.71 0.59
C MET A 150 -28.19 1.52 1.87
N LEU A 151 -28.80 0.92 2.90
CA LEU A 151 -28.83 1.55 4.22
C LEU A 151 -27.42 1.66 4.78
N PHE A 152 -27.16 2.69 5.55
CA PHE A 152 -25.84 2.94 6.11
C PHE A 152 -25.36 1.78 7.00
N GLU A 153 -26.23 1.19 7.79
CA GLU A 153 -25.93 0.03 8.63
C GLU A 153 -25.54 -1.19 7.81
N ASP A 154 -26.19 -1.41 6.67
CA ASP A 154 -25.86 -2.51 5.75
C ASP A 154 -24.52 -2.26 5.08
N PHE A 155 -24.19 -1.00 4.75
CA PHE A 155 -22.88 -0.63 4.23
C PHE A 155 -21.76 -0.85 5.25
N LEU A 156 -21.98 -0.53 6.53
CA LEU A 156 -21.03 -0.83 7.60
C LEU A 156 -20.80 -2.35 7.75
N ALA A 157 -21.87 -3.14 7.65
CA ALA A 157 -21.77 -4.60 7.68
C ALA A 157 -21.00 -5.15 6.47
N LEU A 158 -21.25 -4.59 5.28
CA LEU A 158 -20.50 -4.90 4.06
C LEU A 158 -19.02 -4.58 4.23
N CYS A 159 -18.66 -3.37 4.68
CA CYS A 159 -17.27 -2.98 4.94
C CYS A 159 -16.57 -3.94 5.90
N LYS A 160 -17.23 -4.25 7.03
CA LYS A 160 -16.68 -5.17 8.03
C LYS A 160 -16.39 -6.55 7.46
N THR A 161 -17.31 -7.07 6.65
CA THR A 161 -17.19 -8.41 6.08
C THR A 161 -16.20 -8.43 4.92
N ALA A 162 -16.30 -7.49 3.99
CA ALA A 162 -15.45 -7.42 2.81
C ALA A 162 -13.98 -7.19 3.13
N LEU A 163 -13.71 -6.41 4.20
CA LEU A 163 -12.34 -6.08 4.63
C LEU A 163 -11.85 -6.98 5.78
N ASN A 164 -12.62 -7.99 6.18
CA ASN A 164 -12.32 -8.86 7.32
C ASN A 164 -11.91 -8.05 8.58
N ALA A 165 -12.62 -6.94 8.84
CA ALA A 165 -12.26 -6.03 9.91
C ALA A 165 -12.78 -6.50 11.26
N ASN A 166 -11.94 -6.49 12.31
CA ASN A 166 -12.34 -6.83 13.67
C ASN A 166 -13.31 -5.80 14.26
N GLY A 167 -13.27 -4.55 13.78
CA GLY A 167 -14.15 -3.47 14.21
C GLY A 167 -14.11 -2.30 13.22
N LEU A 168 -15.15 -1.47 13.26
CA LEU A 168 -15.25 -0.24 12.49
C LEU A 168 -15.50 0.93 13.45
N ARG A 169 -14.89 2.07 13.12
CA ARG A 169 -15.26 3.36 13.70
C ARG A 169 -15.93 4.16 12.59
N TYR A 170 -17.07 4.75 12.90
CA TYR A 170 -17.79 5.61 11.99
C TYR A 170 -18.30 6.84 12.69
N HIS A 171 -18.51 7.89 11.94
CA HIS A 171 -19.24 9.06 12.37
C HIS A 171 -20.54 9.14 11.59
N TYR A 172 -21.66 9.11 12.30
CA TYR A 172 -22.95 9.32 11.70
C TYR A 172 -23.13 10.83 11.51
N ALA A 173 -22.74 11.34 10.35
CA ALA A 173 -23.11 12.69 9.97
C ALA A 173 -24.63 12.70 9.83
N CYS A 174 -25.32 13.46 10.68
CA CYS A 174 -26.75 13.52 10.72
C CYS A 174 -27.33 13.73 9.32
N LEU A 175 -27.97 12.71 8.79
CA LEU A 175 -28.53 12.66 7.42
C LEU A 175 -29.71 13.64 7.21
N LEU A 176 -29.91 14.59 8.10
CA LEU A 176 -30.81 15.72 7.87
C LEU A 176 -30.43 16.56 6.64
N TYR A 177 -29.30 16.25 6.04
CA TYR A 177 -28.84 16.91 4.79
C TYR A 177 -29.22 16.14 3.54
N THR A 178 -29.76 14.94 3.67
CA THR A 178 -30.10 14.06 2.56
C THR A 178 -31.61 13.88 2.39
N SER A 179 -32.39 14.91 2.73
CA SER A 179 -33.83 14.91 2.43
C SER A 179 -34.13 15.06 0.94
N ASP A 180 -33.10 15.26 0.12
CA ASP A 180 -33.21 15.29 -1.34
C ASP A 180 -32.48 14.05 -1.88
N ALA A 181 -33.24 13.12 -2.46
CA ALA A 181 -32.74 11.86 -3.02
C ALA A 181 -31.69 12.03 -4.14
N ALA A 182 -31.34 13.27 -4.49
CA ALA A 182 -30.26 13.61 -5.40
C ALA A 182 -28.89 13.73 -4.72
N ASP A 183 -28.83 13.81 -3.38
CA ASP A 183 -27.60 14.03 -2.61
C ASP A 183 -27.06 12.78 -1.89
N ASP A 184 -27.68 11.61 -2.06
CA ASP A 184 -27.18 10.32 -1.53
C ASP A 184 -25.93 9.82 -2.28
N ARG A 185 -25.04 10.71 -2.64
CA ARG A 185 -23.71 10.38 -3.16
C ARG A 185 -22.71 10.33 -1.99
N ILE A 186 -22.39 9.14 -1.59
CA ILE A 186 -21.29 8.85 -0.68
C ILE A 186 -20.01 8.62 -1.48
#